data_c559690a7036390d271c924e23cbe14d
#
_entry.id   c559690a7036390d271c924e23cbe14d
#
_cell.length_a   1.000
_cell.length_b   1.000
_cell.length_c   1.000
_cell.angle_alpha   90.00
_cell.angle_beta   90.00
_cell.angle_gamma   90.00
#
_symmetry.space_group_name_H-M   'P 1'
#
loop_
_entity.id
_entity.type
_entity.pdbx_description
1 polymer ?
#
loop_
_entity_poly.entity_id
_entity_poly.type
_entity_poly.pdbx_seq_one_letter_code
_entity_poly.pdbx_strand_id
1 'polypeptide(L)'
;MTTLASYTANFWSHAELGANTIIFLNLTGALLLGFVVGYERSYHGRAAGMRTYGLVCMASAALVVIAGYPDFWFGGRALSPVALDPSRTIQGVVTGIGFLGAGVIMKEGFSISGLTTAASLWASSAIGILVGVGFYAAAILLAFLSAA
;
A
#
# COMPACT_ATOMS: atom_id res chain seq x y z
N MET A 1 -23.13 25.52 -16.81
CA MET A 1 -23.83 24.33 -16.27
C MET A 1 -23.19 23.10 -16.87
N THR A 2 -22.36 22.39 -16.12
CA THR A 2 -21.82 21.10 -16.54
C THR A 2 -22.93 20.05 -16.42
N THR A 3 -23.37 19.50 -17.54
CA THR A 3 -24.38 18.45 -17.56
C THR A 3 -23.83 17.14 -16.96
N LEU A 4 -24.68 16.33 -16.37
CA LEU A 4 -24.34 14.98 -15.87
C LEU A 4 -23.57 14.16 -16.93
N ALA A 5 -23.89 14.33 -18.22
CA ALA A 5 -23.22 13.68 -19.33
C ALA A 5 -21.76 14.10 -19.50
N SER A 6 -21.43 15.38 -19.29
CA SER A 6 -20.02 15.81 -19.32
C SER A 6 -19.22 15.36 -18.11
N TYR A 7 -19.91 15.17 -16.96
CA TYR A 7 -19.33 14.61 -15.75
C TYR A 7 -18.94 13.13 -15.95
N THR A 8 -19.86 12.32 -16.46
CA THR A 8 -19.62 10.89 -16.70
C THR A 8 -18.61 10.64 -17.83
N ALA A 9 -18.59 11.48 -18.86
CA ALA A 9 -17.63 11.35 -19.97
C ALA A 9 -16.18 11.54 -19.53
N ASN A 10 -15.93 12.40 -18.53
CA ASN A 10 -14.57 12.61 -18.00
C ASN A 10 -14.05 11.40 -17.21
N PHE A 11 -14.92 10.68 -16.48
CA PHE A 11 -14.52 9.48 -15.73
C PHE A 11 -14.15 8.27 -16.60
N TRP A 12 -14.47 8.30 -17.89
CA TRP A 12 -14.22 7.20 -18.83
C TRP A 12 -13.32 7.64 -19.99
N SER A 13 -12.55 8.71 -19.82
CA SER A 13 -11.55 9.11 -20.81
C SER A 13 -10.46 8.04 -20.96
N HIS A 14 -9.86 7.92 -22.15
CA HIS A 14 -8.74 6.98 -22.36
C HIS A 14 -7.57 7.20 -21.42
N ALA A 15 -7.30 8.44 -21.04
CA ALA A 15 -6.25 8.79 -20.09
C ALA A 15 -6.58 8.29 -18.67
N GLU A 16 -7.83 8.47 -18.22
CA GLU A 16 -8.28 7.93 -16.92
C GLU A 16 -8.30 6.40 -16.88
N LEU A 17 -8.75 5.76 -17.95
CA LEU A 17 -8.70 4.30 -18.08
C LEU A 17 -7.26 3.79 -17.99
N GLY A 18 -6.30 4.50 -18.61
CA GLY A 18 -4.88 4.19 -18.50
C GLY A 18 -4.36 4.32 -17.07
N ALA A 19 -4.65 5.43 -16.39
CA ALA A 19 -4.28 5.64 -15.00
C ALA A 19 -4.89 4.58 -14.07
N ASN A 20 -6.18 4.30 -14.21
CA ASN A 20 -6.88 3.27 -13.43
C ASN A 20 -6.30 1.88 -13.65
N THR A 21 -5.87 1.55 -14.88
CA THR A 21 -5.21 0.27 -15.19
C THR A 21 -3.88 0.16 -14.46
N ILE A 22 -3.06 1.21 -14.47
CA ILE A 22 -1.78 1.22 -13.74
C ILE A 22 -2.01 1.11 -12.24
N ILE A 23 -2.97 1.83 -11.69
CA ILE A 23 -3.34 1.73 -10.27
C ILE A 23 -3.75 0.31 -9.94
N PHE A 24 -4.63 -0.30 -10.73
CA PHE A 24 -5.07 -1.69 -10.53
C PHE A 24 -3.92 -2.68 -10.53
N LEU A 25 -2.99 -2.56 -11.49
CA LEU A 25 -1.80 -3.42 -11.57
C LEU A 25 -0.89 -3.26 -10.34
N ASN A 26 -0.68 -2.02 -9.88
CA ASN A 26 0.09 -1.74 -8.68
C ASN A 26 -0.55 -2.37 -7.43
N LEU A 27 -1.86 -2.21 -7.24
CA LEU A 27 -2.56 -2.78 -6.11
C LEU A 27 -2.51 -4.30 -6.12
N THR A 28 -2.73 -4.91 -7.29
CA THR A 28 -2.67 -6.36 -7.46
C THR A 28 -1.26 -6.89 -7.20
N GLY A 29 -0.24 -6.24 -7.75
CA GLY A 29 1.16 -6.59 -7.53
C GLY A 29 1.55 -6.48 -6.05
N ALA A 30 1.16 -5.41 -5.38
CA ALA A 30 1.41 -5.23 -3.95
C ALA A 30 0.71 -6.31 -3.11
N LEU A 31 -0.55 -6.64 -3.43
CA LEU A 31 -1.30 -7.72 -2.77
C LEU A 31 -0.58 -9.06 -2.90
N LEU A 32 -0.11 -9.41 -4.10
CA LEU A 32 0.60 -10.65 -4.37
C LEU A 32 1.94 -10.72 -3.62
N LEU A 33 2.73 -9.64 -3.62
CA LEU A 33 3.98 -9.58 -2.84
C LEU A 33 3.71 -9.72 -1.33
N GLY A 34 2.66 -9.10 -0.82
CA GLY A 34 2.23 -9.27 0.56
C GLY A 34 1.80 -10.71 0.86
N PHE A 35 1.16 -11.40 -0.09
CA PHE A 35 0.83 -12.82 0.08
C PHE A 35 2.08 -13.70 0.15
N VAL A 36 3.14 -13.39 -0.58
CA VAL A 36 4.42 -14.12 -0.50
C VAL A 36 4.99 -14.05 0.92
N VAL A 37 5.09 -12.85 1.48
CA VAL A 37 5.56 -12.67 2.87
C VAL A 37 4.61 -13.34 3.86
N GLY A 38 3.30 -13.12 3.70
CA GLY A 38 2.30 -13.66 4.61
C GLY A 38 2.16 -15.18 4.55
N TYR A 39 2.47 -15.81 3.42
CA TYR A 39 2.48 -17.27 3.28
C TYR A 39 3.53 -17.89 4.19
N GLU A 40 4.77 -17.40 4.16
CA GLU A 40 5.84 -17.84 5.04
C GLU A 40 5.44 -17.71 6.52
N ARG A 41 4.87 -16.53 6.88
CA ARG A 41 4.41 -16.28 8.26
C ARG A 41 3.30 -17.25 8.69
N SER A 42 2.34 -17.50 7.81
CA SER A 42 1.26 -18.48 8.07
C SER A 42 1.81 -19.89 8.23
N TYR A 43 2.76 -20.28 7.39
CA TYR A 43 3.38 -21.60 7.43
C TYR A 43 4.09 -21.86 8.77
N HIS A 44 4.72 -20.84 9.34
CA HIS A 44 5.38 -20.90 10.65
C HIS A 44 4.46 -20.59 11.85
N GLY A 45 3.14 -20.55 11.66
CA GLY A 45 2.17 -20.35 12.75
C GLY A 45 2.27 -18.99 13.44
N ARG A 46 2.71 -17.94 12.73
CA ARG A 46 2.79 -16.58 13.29
C ARG A 46 1.41 -15.93 13.38
N ALA A 47 1.26 -14.97 14.30
CA ALA A 47 -0.02 -14.34 14.63
C ALA A 47 -0.69 -13.61 13.46
N ALA A 48 0.08 -13.03 12.53
CA ALA A 48 -0.41 -12.40 11.31
C ALA A 48 -0.16 -13.30 10.10
N GLY A 49 -1.18 -13.53 9.27
CA GLY A 49 -1.13 -14.42 8.12
C GLY A 49 -1.22 -13.70 6.78
N MET A 50 -1.30 -14.47 5.69
CA MET A 50 -1.32 -14.00 4.29
C MET A 50 -2.25 -12.81 4.06
N ARG A 51 -3.48 -12.88 4.57
CA ARG A 51 -4.48 -11.82 4.39
C ARG A 51 -4.03 -10.49 4.98
N THR A 52 -3.45 -10.53 6.17
CA THR A 52 -2.98 -9.30 6.86
C THR A 52 -1.85 -8.64 6.09
N TYR A 53 -0.84 -9.40 5.69
CA TYR A 53 0.31 -8.89 4.92
C TYR A 53 -0.10 -8.38 3.55
N GLY A 54 -0.96 -9.12 2.84
CA GLY A 54 -1.50 -8.69 1.55
C GLY A 54 -2.26 -7.38 1.64
N LEU A 55 -3.14 -7.23 2.64
CA LEU A 55 -3.91 -6.00 2.85
C LEU A 55 -3.02 -4.82 3.22
N VAL A 56 -2.00 -5.01 4.08
CA VAL A 56 -1.05 -3.96 4.44
C VAL A 56 -0.26 -3.48 3.22
N CYS A 57 0.28 -4.40 2.41
CA CYS A 57 0.98 -4.03 1.17
C CYS A 57 0.06 -3.28 0.21
N MET A 58 -1.11 -3.82 -0.08
CA MET A 58 -2.06 -3.23 -1.02
C MET A 58 -2.54 -1.86 -0.57
N ALA A 59 -2.91 -1.69 0.71
CA ALA A 59 -3.37 -0.41 1.24
C ALA A 59 -2.26 0.65 1.22
N SER A 60 -1.03 0.29 1.56
CA SER A 60 0.12 1.20 1.47
C SER A 60 0.39 1.62 0.03
N ALA A 61 0.33 0.68 -0.93
CA ALA A 61 0.46 0.99 -2.35
C ALA A 61 -0.66 1.90 -2.85
N ALA A 62 -1.91 1.65 -2.45
CA ALA A 62 -3.07 2.46 -2.84
C ALA A 62 -2.90 3.92 -2.46
N LEU A 63 -2.51 4.20 -1.21
CA LEU A 63 -2.33 5.57 -0.74
C LEU A 63 -1.21 6.30 -1.47
N VAL A 64 -0.11 5.60 -1.78
CA VAL A 64 1.05 6.19 -2.45
C VAL A 64 0.80 6.37 -3.95
N VAL A 65 0.24 5.37 -4.64
CA VAL A 65 -0.01 5.47 -6.08
C VAL A 65 -1.03 6.56 -6.41
N ILE A 66 -2.07 6.72 -5.61
CA ILE A 66 -3.08 7.78 -5.80
C ILE A 66 -2.44 9.16 -5.68
N ALA A 67 -1.47 9.35 -4.77
CA ALA A 67 -0.76 10.62 -4.64
C ALA A 67 0.05 10.99 -5.90
N GLY A 68 0.40 10.00 -6.74
CA GLY A 68 1.07 10.21 -8.03
C GLY A 68 0.14 10.66 -9.17
N TYR A 69 -1.19 10.64 -8.97
CA TYR A 69 -2.18 10.96 -10.00
C TYR A 69 -3.16 12.07 -9.59
N PRO A 70 -2.69 13.23 -9.11
CA PRO A 70 -3.57 14.30 -8.60
C PRO A 70 -4.50 14.86 -9.68
N ASP A 71 -4.08 14.87 -10.95
CA ASP A 71 -4.86 15.41 -12.07
C ASP A 71 -6.15 14.64 -12.33
N PHE A 72 -6.23 13.41 -11.90
CA PHE A 72 -7.42 12.55 -12.04
C PHE A 72 -8.33 12.58 -10.80
N TRP A 73 -7.96 13.29 -9.75
CA TRP A 73 -8.77 13.36 -8.54
C TRP A 73 -10.08 14.10 -8.84
N PHE A 74 -11.14 13.60 -8.21
CA PHE A 74 -12.49 14.17 -8.35
C PHE A 74 -12.96 14.30 -9.81
N GLY A 75 -12.55 13.35 -10.69
CA GLY A 75 -12.90 13.38 -12.11
C GLY A 75 -12.24 14.51 -12.88
N GLY A 76 -10.96 14.79 -12.57
CA GLY A 76 -10.18 15.85 -13.22
C GLY A 76 -10.56 17.28 -12.81
N ARG A 77 -11.26 17.41 -11.68
CA ARG A 77 -11.73 18.70 -11.15
C ARG A 77 -10.89 19.23 -9.99
N ALA A 78 -9.64 18.81 -9.88
CA ALA A 78 -8.75 19.40 -8.89
C ALA A 78 -8.72 20.91 -9.07
N LEU A 79 -9.21 21.66 -8.07
CA LEU A 79 -9.44 23.10 -8.14
C LEU A 79 -8.14 23.94 -8.14
N SER A 80 -6.99 23.31 -8.03
CA SER A 80 -5.68 23.96 -8.06
C SER A 80 -4.60 22.92 -8.33
N PRO A 81 -3.52 23.25 -9.05
CA PRO A 81 -2.34 22.40 -9.10
C PRO A 81 -1.69 22.40 -7.71
N VAL A 82 -2.25 21.57 -6.82
CA VAL A 82 -1.62 21.34 -5.52
C VAL A 82 -0.40 20.49 -5.80
N ALA A 83 0.78 21.06 -5.59
CA ALA A 83 2.01 20.29 -5.53
C ALA A 83 1.89 19.31 -4.34
N LEU A 84 1.39 18.11 -4.62
CA LEU A 84 1.31 17.06 -3.61
C LEU A 84 2.72 16.61 -3.30
N ASP A 85 3.04 16.61 -2.04
CA ASP A 85 4.29 16.05 -1.54
C ASP A 85 4.08 14.56 -1.19
N PRO A 86 4.53 13.64 -2.04
CA PRO A 86 4.38 12.20 -1.77
C PRO A 86 5.02 11.79 -0.44
N SER A 87 6.00 12.54 0.05
CA SER A 87 6.68 12.25 1.31
C SER A 87 5.73 12.32 2.50
N ARG A 88 4.73 13.22 2.47
CA ARG A 88 3.70 13.31 3.51
C ARG A 88 2.82 12.08 3.55
N THR A 89 2.45 11.55 2.39
CA THR A 89 1.68 10.30 2.31
C THR A 89 2.49 9.14 2.86
N ILE A 90 3.76 9.03 2.48
CA ILE A 90 4.68 8.00 2.98
C ILE A 90 4.83 8.11 4.51
N GLN A 91 5.04 9.32 5.04
CA GLN A 91 5.12 9.55 6.50
C GLN A 91 3.84 9.12 7.21
N GLY A 92 2.66 9.43 6.64
CA GLY A 92 1.37 9.00 7.18
C GLY A 92 1.25 7.48 7.24
N VAL A 93 1.61 6.79 6.17
CA VAL A 93 1.60 5.31 6.11
C VAL A 93 2.56 4.72 7.14
N VAL A 94 3.82 5.22 7.19
CA VAL A 94 4.85 4.73 8.15
C VAL A 94 4.42 4.97 9.59
N THR A 95 3.80 6.10 9.89
CA THR A 95 3.26 6.38 11.22
C THR A 95 2.10 5.46 11.56
N GLY A 96 1.17 5.26 10.62
CA GLY A 96 -0.01 4.40 10.82
C GLY A 96 0.34 2.94 11.04
N ILE A 97 1.31 2.39 10.32
CA ILE A 97 1.74 1.00 10.49
C ILE A 97 2.42 0.79 11.86
N GLY A 98 3.01 1.83 12.45
CA GLY A 98 3.55 1.79 13.81
C GLY A 98 2.49 1.42 14.84
N PHE A 99 1.26 1.91 14.68
CA PHE A 99 0.13 1.56 15.53
C PHE A 99 -0.24 0.06 15.43
N LEU A 100 -0.33 -0.47 14.22
CA LEU A 100 -0.56 -1.91 14.00
C LEU A 100 0.58 -2.76 14.56
N GLY A 101 1.83 -2.32 14.35
CA GLY A 101 3.01 -2.97 14.90
C GLY A 101 2.99 -3.02 16.43
N ALA A 102 2.63 -1.93 17.08
CA ALA A 102 2.48 -1.90 18.53
C ALA A 102 1.37 -2.84 19.01
N GLY A 103 0.27 -2.94 18.26
CA GLY A 103 -0.87 -3.80 18.60
C GLY A 103 -0.57 -5.30 18.56
N VAL A 104 0.47 -5.74 17.88
CA VAL A 104 0.85 -7.17 17.82
C VAL A 104 1.96 -7.54 18.79
N ILE A 105 2.57 -6.56 19.48
CA ILE A 105 3.58 -6.80 20.50
C ILE A 105 2.89 -7.02 21.84
N MET A 106 3.08 -8.20 22.42
CA MET A 106 2.49 -8.58 23.69
C MET A 106 3.59 -8.80 24.73
N LYS A 107 3.35 -8.30 25.94
CA LYS A 107 4.24 -8.53 27.09
C LYS A 107 3.50 -9.34 28.15
N GLU A 108 4.03 -10.51 28.46
CA GLU A 108 3.52 -11.39 29.52
C GLU A 108 4.64 -11.65 30.53
N GLY A 109 4.57 -11.00 31.68
CA GLY A 109 5.63 -11.05 32.68
C GLY A 109 6.96 -10.51 32.16
N PHE A 110 7.98 -11.37 32.09
CA PHE A 110 9.30 -11.05 31.51
C PHE A 110 9.46 -11.44 30.03
N SER A 111 8.44 -12.05 29.43
CA SER A 111 8.47 -12.46 28.00
C SER A 111 7.84 -11.39 27.13
N ILE A 112 8.46 -11.13 25.97
CA ILE A 112 7.93 -10.25 24.93
C ILE A 112 7.77 -11.07 23.65
N SER A 113 6.56 -11.10 23.11
CA SER A 113 6.22 -11.78 21.85
C SER A 113 5.76 -10.78 20.78
N GLY A 114 5.75 -11.19 19.50
CA GLY A 114 5.24 -10.39 18.40
C GLY A 114 6.23 -9.37 17.80
N LEU A 115 7.45 -9.21 18.31
CA LEU A 115 8.44 -8.27 17.77
C LEU A 115 8.75 -8.53 16.30
N THR A 116 9.00 -9.78 15.92
CA THR A 116 9.26 -10.17 14.51
C THR A 116 8.04 -9.92 13.64
N THR A 117 6.82 -10.20 14.16
CA THR A 117 5.57 -9.93 13.44
C THR A 117 5.39 -8.43 13.21
N ALA A 118 5.66 -7.59 14.20
CA ALA A 118 5.61 -6.14 14.05
C ALA A 118 6.62 -5.64 12.99
N ALA A 119 7.86 -6.12 13.05
CA ALA A 119 8.90 -5.75 12.08
C ALA A 119 8.52 -6.18 10.65
N SER A 120 7.97 -7.39 10.46
CA SER A 120 7.56 -7.86 9.15
C SER A 120 6.31 -7.15 8.62
N LEU A 121 5.37 -6.74 9.46
CA LEU A 121 4.25 -5.87 9.05
C LEU A 121 4.76 -4.51 8.57
N TRP A 122 5.76 -3.94 9.26
CA TRP A 122 6.41 -2.70 8.84
C TRP A 122 7.11 -2.87 7.48
N ALA A 123 7.86 -3.95 7.28
CA ALA A 123 8.48 -4.29 6.00
C ALA A 123 7.44 -4.46 4.88
N SER A 124 6.29 -5.09 5.15
CA SER A 124 5.20 -5.23 4.18
C SER A 124 4.61 -3.88 3.76
N SER A 125 4.49 -2.94 4.68
CA SER A 125 4.10 -1.57 4.35
C SER A 125 5.13 -0.91 3.41
N ALA A 126 6.42 -1.09 3.67
CA ALA A 126 7.50 -0.58 2.82
C ALA A 126 7.46 -1.20 1.42
N ILE A 127 7.15 -2.50 1.28
CA ILE A 127 6.93 -3.16 -0.01
C ILE A 127 5.79 -2.46 -0.77
N GLY A 128 4.67 -2.20 -0.12
CA GLY A 128 3.55 -1.48 -0.71
C GLY A 128 3.92 -0.07 -1.17
N ILE A 129 4.67 0.68 -0.36
CA ILE A 129 5.19 2.01 -0.71
C ILE A 129 6.05 1.93 -1.97
N LEU A 130 7.00 0.99 -2.03
CA LEU A 130 7.88 0.80 -3.18
C LEU A 130 7.10 0.49 -4.47
N VAL A 131 6.09 -0.37 -4.39
CA VAL A 131 5.19 -0.63 -5.53
C VAL A 131 4.44 0.63 -5.94
N GLY A 132 3.89 1.38 -4.98
CA GLY A 132 3.14 2.61 -5.24
C GLY A 132 3.96 3.71 -5.91
N VAL A 133 5.27 3.78 -5.60
CA VAL A 133 6.23 4.72 -6.23
C VAL A 133 6.75 4.20 -7.58
N GLY A 134 6.60 2.89 -7.86
CA GLY A 134 7.08 2.26 -9.09
C GLY A 134 8.46 1.58 -8.99
N PHE A 135 9.03 1.42 -7.78
CA PHE A 135 10.28 0.70 -7.56
C PHE A 135 10.06 -0.81 -7.41
N TYR A 136 9.56 -1.44 -8.46
CA TYR A 136 9.13 -2.85 -8.44
C TYR A 136 10.27 -3.83 -8.10
N ALA A 137 11.46 -3.62 -8.65
CA ALA A 137 12.61 -4.50 -8.37
C ALA A 137 12.98 -4.49 -6.88
N ALA A 138 12.99 -3.30 -6.25
CA ALA A 138 13.25 -3.17 -4.83
C ALA A 138 12.13 -3.80 -3.98
N ALA A 139 10.87 -3.65 -4.40
CA ALA A 139 9.72 -4.25 -3.74
C ALA A 139 9.79 -5.79 -3.76
N ILE A 140 10.12 -6.38 -4.92
CA ILE A 140 10.29 -7.82 -5.08
C ILE A 140 11.44 -8.32 -4.20
N LEU A 141 12.59 -7.66 -4.26
CA LEU A 141 13.75 -8.04 -3.42
C LEU A 141 13.39 -8.01 -1.93
N LEU A 142 12.76 -6.93 -1.48
CA LEU A 142 12.36 -6.79 -0.07
C LEU A 142 11.34 -7.86 0.34
N ALA A 143 10.39 -8.22 -0.54
CA ALA A 143 9.42 -9.27 -0.27
C ALA A 143 10.09 -10.64 -0.08
N PHE A 144 11.04 -11.01 -0.95
CA PHE A 144 11.78 -12.26 -0.81
C PHE A 144 12.69 -12.28 0.42
N LEU A 145 13.39 -11.18 0.71
CA LEU A 145 14.22 -11.10 1.92
C LEU A 145 13.38 -11.14 3.21
N SER A 146 12.14 -10.65 3.16
CA SER A 146 11.24 -10.69 4.32
C SER A 146 10.59 -12.06 4.53
N ALA A 147 10.57 -12.90 3.49
CA ALA A 147 10.03 -14.25 3.52
C ALA A 147 11.13 -15.33 3.75
N ALA A 148 12.41 -14.95 3.79
CA ALA A 148 13.54 -15.85 4.04
C ALA A 148 13.82 -15.99 5.54
#